data_a1c1544a6fbd4cb08daa78505235cfd1
#
_entry.id   a1c1544a6fbd4cb08daa78505235cfd1
#
_cell.length_a   1.000
_cell.length_b   1.000
_cell.length_c   1.000
_cell.angle_alpha   90.00
_cell.angle_beta   90.00
_cell.angle_gamma   90.00
#
_symmetry.space_group_name_H-M   'P 1'
#
loop_
_entity.id
_entity.type
_entity.pdbx_description
1 polymer ?
#
loop_
_entity_poly.entity_id
_entity_poly.type
_entity_poly.pdbx_seq_one_letter_code
_entity_poly.pdbx_strand_id
1 'polypeptide(L)'
;MRYRPSGTYFARFKVGERVVRQSLETTVFSVAKQRLPDKMRQFQGRHESTRALASGKMTVGDAAQAFLAKIEANISLKPRTKAYYRMILDSVERSWPTLSECDARKVSQSDCEHWLIKYQKKYAPSVVNNSIAVLRAVFHEAIRAGARFNNPTAELSRMRLRAKRLDLPSRDEFLRFVEEIRTAGARQSKDCAVLVRFLAYSGVRIGEAKNVTWADVQFAKRQLHVRGDPETATKNGETRLVPMIPELEQMLTELRAERRGEALNATVMRVFECQNSMTHAAQRIGMKRITHHDLRHLFATICIESGVDIPTVSRWLGHKDGGALCMKTYGHLRQEHSFAQAQRVNFGGGVTP
;
A
#
# COMPACT_ATOMS: atom_id res chain seq x y z
N MET A 1 0.86 45.84 -18.75
CA MET A 1 1.00 46.45 -20.09
C MET A 1 0.59 45.45 -21.17
N ARG A 2 0.01 45.92 -22.26
CA ARG A 2 -0.43 45.08 -23.39
C ARG A 2 0.65 45.03 -24.48
N TYR A 3 1.00 43.82 -24.93
CA TYR A 3 1.95 43.68 -26.04
C TYR A 3 1.20 43.80 -27.38
N ARG A 4 1.54 44.81 -28.15
CA ARG A 4 0.76 45.18 -29.37
C ARG A 4 0.67 44.09 -30.43
N PRO A 5 1.77 43.33 -30.76
CA PRO A 5 1.68 42.33 -31.81
C PRO A 5 0.77 41.12 -31.48
N SER A 6 0.74 40.64 -30.23
CA SER A 6 -0.05 39.49 -29.82
C SER A 6 -1.31 39.83 -29.01
N GLY A 7 -1.49 41.13 -28.64
CA GLY A 7 -2.58 41.54 -27.74
C GLY A 7 -2.48 41.05 -26.30
N THR A 8 -1.47 40.22 -25.99
CA THR A 8 -1.31 39.57 -24.66
C THR A 8 -0.90 40.60 -23.61
N TYR A 9 -1.46 40.49 -22.40
CA TYR A 9 -1.08 41.30 -21.26
C TYR A 9 0.15 40.76 -20.56
N PHE A 10 1.05 41.67 -20.14
CA PHE A 10 2.25 41.36 -19.36
C PHE A 10 2.24 42.14 -18.05
N ALA A 11 2.65 41.48 -16.98
CA ALA A 11 3.05 42.12 -15.74
C ALA A 11 4.44 42.72 -15.90
N ARG A 12 4.64 43.98 -15.48
CA ARG A 12 5.95 44.62 -15.36
C ARG A 12 6.06 45.16 -13.96
N PHE A 13 7.00 44.64 -13.20
CA PHE A 13 7.22 45.04 -11.82
C PHE A 13 8.70 44.94 -11.46
N LYS A 14 9.13 45.71 -10.45
CA LYS A 14 10.51 45.71 -9.99
C LYS A 14 10.65 44.67 -8.89
N VAL A 15 11.70 43.85 -9.00
CA VAL A 15 12.06 42.83 -7.98
C VAL A 15 13.53 43.05 -7.64
N GLY A 16 13.81 43.60 -6.48
CA GLY A 16 15.14 44.13 -6.15
C GLY A 16 15.51 45.25 -7.12
N GLU A 17 16.68 45.17 -7.74
CA GLU A 17 17.17 46.17 -8.73
C GLU A 17 16.76 45.87 -10.16
N ARG A 18 16.16 44.68 -10.43
CA ARG A 18 15.80 44.24 -11.77
C ARG A 18 14.32 44.47 -12.08
N VAL A 19 14.04 44.91 -13.31
CA VAL A 19 12.68 44.98 -13.83
C VAL A 19 12.36 43.62 -14.50
N VAL A 20 11.35 42.97 -13.98
CA VAL A 20 10.85 41.69 -14.51
C VAL A 20 9.61 41.96 -15.39
N ARG A 21 9.56 41.26 -16.52
CA ARG A 21 8.44 41.24 -17.43
C ARG A 21 7.94 39.83 -17.63
N GLN A 22 6.68 39.54 -17.24
CA GLN A 22 6.09 38.21 -17.29
C GLN A 22 4.75 38.23 -18.00
N SER A 23 4.50 37.25 -18.86
CA SER A 23 3.19 37.10 -19.52
C SER A 23 2.11 36.74 -18.50
N LEU A 24 0.94 37.34 -18.64
CA LEU A 24 -0.28 36.99 -17.90
C LEU A 24 -1.14 35.97 -18.66
N GLU A 25 -0.68 35.53 -19.82
CA GLU A 25 -1.29 34.45 -20.63
C GLU A 25 -2.78 34.73 -20.94
N THR A 26 -3.08 35.97 -21.21
CA THR A 26 -4.44 36.42 -21.56
C THR A 26 -4.41 37.68 -22.39
N THR A 27 -5.39 37.81 -23.27
CA THR A 27 -5.67 39.00 -24.06
C THR A 27 -6.82 39.83 -23.48
N VAL A 28 -7.48 39.34 -22.42
CA VAL A 28 -8.62 39.96 -21.75
C VAL A 28 -8.15 40.75 -20.53
N PHE A 29 -8.47 42.02 -20.47
CA PHE A 29 -7.98 42.92 -19.41
C PHE A 29 -8.47 42.55 -18.00
N SER A 30 -9.74 42.16 -17.84
CA SER A 30 -10.29 41.76 -16.54
C SER A 30 -9.58 40.54 -15.99
N VAL A 31 -9.30 39.55 -16.82
CA VAL A 31 -8.51 38.32 -16.44
C VAL A 31 -7.08 38.70 -16.14
N ALA A 32 -6.45 39.61 -16.88
CA ALA A 32 -5.10 40.09 -16.60
C ALA A 32 -5.03 40.81 -15.25
N LYS A 33 -6.04 41.62 -14.92
CA LYS A 33 -6.14 42.31 -13.63
C LYS A 33 -6.26 41.33 -12.45
N GLN A 34 -7.01 40.24 -12.62
CA GLN A 34 -7.18 39.21 -11.62
C GLN A 34 -5.89 38.36 -11.41
N ARG A 35 -5.18 38.03 -12.49
CA ARG A 35 -3.93 37.22 -12.44
C ARG A 35 -2.72 38.01 -11.98
N LEU A 36 -2.74 39.35 -12.08
CA LEU A 36 -1.60 40.19 -11.75
C LEU A 36 -1.13 40.04 -10.28
N PRO A 37 -2.03 40.12 -9.26
CA PRO A 37 -1.60 39.97 -7.87
C PRO A 37 -0.95 38.63 -7.55
N ASP A 38 -1.47 37.55 -8.13
CA ASP A 38 -0.94 36.20 -7.90
C ASP A 38 0.43 36.02 -8.56
N LYS A 39 0.62 36.53 -9.77
CA LYS A 39 1.94 36.55 -10.42
C LYS A 39 2.94 37.42 -9.67
N MET A 40 2.52 38.56 -9.14
CA MET A 40 3.37 39.45 -8.33
C MET A 40 3.77 38.75 -7.03
N ARG A 41 2.84 38.14 -6.27
CA ARG A 41 3.12 37.37 -5.06
C ARG A 41 4.09 36.23 -5.33
N GLN A 42 3.88 35.49 -6.43
CA GLN A 42 4.74 34.41 -6.84
C GLN A 42 6.19 34.87 -7.09
N PHE A 43 6.37 36.04 -7.71
CA PHE A 43 7.70 36.59 -7.99
C PHE A 43 8.34 37.24 -6.77
N GLN A 44 7.58 37.91 -5.91
CA GLN A 44 8.06 38.46 -4.65
C GLN A 44 8.52 37.36 -3.70
N GLY A 45 7.71 36.29 -3.54
CA GLY A 45 8.09 35.13 -2.77
C GLY A 45 9.35 34.43 -3.31
N ARG A 46 9.51 34.37 -4.65
CA ARG A 46 10.75 33.87 -5.26
C ARG A 46 11.97 34.76 -4.90
N HIS A 47 11.81 36.07 -4.90
CA HIS A 47 12.90 37.01 -4.63
C HIS A 47 13.28 37.03 -3.12
N GLU A 48 12.30 37.00 -2.24
CA GLU A 48 12.51 36.90 -0.78
C GLU A 48 13.19 35.59 -0.41
N SER A 49 12.77 34.48 -1.01
CA SER A 49 13.45 33.19 -0.87
C SER A 49 14.87 33.22 -1.46
N THR A 50 15.10 33.92 -2.60
CA THR A 50 16.46 34.06 -3.17
C THR A 50 17.39 34.82 -2.24
N ARG A 51 16.84 35.79 -1.50
CA ARG A 51 17.61 36.59 -0.51
C ARG A 51 17.88 35.80 0.78
N ALA A 52 16.92 34.99 1.22
CA ALA A 52 17.10 34.03 2.32
C ALA A 52 18.06 32.89 1.93
N LEU A 53 18.07 32.49 0.65
CA LEU A 53 18.98 31.51 0.07
C LEU A 53 20.45 31.96 0.01
N ALA A 54 20.73 33.24 0.10
CA ALA A 54 22.09 33.76 0.16
C ALA A 54 22.81 33.41 1.47
N SER A 55 22.10 32.97 2.49
CA SER A 55 22.63 32.73 3.85
C SER A 55 22.83 31.26 4.24
N GLY A 56 22.37 30.27 3.47
CA GLY A 56 22.53 28.87 3.86
C GLY A 56 22.60 27.88 2.68
N LYS A 57 23.69 27.16 2.55
CA LYS A 57 23.79 26.00 1.66
C LYS A 57 23.08 24.82 2.34
N MET A 58 21.93 24.42 1.86
CA MET A 58 21.24 23.20 2.26
C MET A 58 21.54 22.09 1.25
N THR A 59 22.03 20.97 1.71
CA THR A 59 22.20 19.77 0.88
C THR A 59 20.88 18.99 0.77
N VAL A 60 20.81 18.08 -0.20
CA VAL A 60 19.67 17.17 -0.28
C VAL A 60 19.65 16.22 0.94
N GLY A 61 20.82 15.87 1.49
CA GLY A 61 20.96 15.10 2.72
C GLY A 61 20.33 15.82 3.92
N ASP A 62 20.57 17.14 4.06
CA ASP A 62 19.96 17.95 5.13
C ASP A 62 18.42 17.95 4.99
N ALA A 63 17.92 18.07 3.75
CA ALA A 63 16.49 18.03 3.48
C ALA A 63 15.89 16.63 3.75
N ALA A 64 16.63 15.56 3.48
CA ALA A 64 16.22 14.19 3.79
C ALA A 64 16.18 13.95 5.30
N GLN A 65 17.14 14.47 6.05
CA GLN A 65 17.13 14.41 7.53
C GLN A 65 15.94 15.17 8.11
N ALA A 66 15.66 16.37 7.61
CA ALA A 66 14.48 17.14 8.02
C ALA A 66 13.17 16.39 7.74
N PHE A 67 13.07 15.74 6.57
CA PHE A 67 11.94 14.88 6.24
C PHE A 67 11.82 13.71 7.20
N LEU A 68 12.90 12.99 7.49
CA LEU A 68 12.90 11.86 8.43
C LEU A 68 12.55 12.30 9.85
N ALA A 69 13.09 13.40 10.33
CA ALA A 69 12.75 13.95 11.65
C ALA A 69 11.24 14.21 11.78
N LYS A 70 10.64 14.76 10.73
CA LYS A 70 9.18 14.98 10.68
C LYS A 70 8.38 13.67 10.66
N ILE A 71 8.85 12.65 9.91
CA ILE A 71 8.25 11.31 9.90
C ILE A 71 8.34 10.68 11.30
N GLU A 72 9.49 10.79 11.97
CA GLU A 72 9.68 10.24 13.32
C GLU A 72 8.80 10.94 14.36
N ALA A 73 8.68 12.25 14.31
CA ALA A 73 7.83 13.02 15.20
C ALA A 73 6.32 12.77 14.99
N ASN A 74 5.94 12.20 13.85
CA ASN A 74 4.52 11.94 13.58
C ASN A 74 4.04 10.71 14.35
N ILE A 75 3.27 10.94 15.41
CA ILE A 75 2.68 9.88 16.25
C ILE A 75 1.60 9.06 15.54
N SER A 76 0.99 9.59 14.47
CA SER A 76 -0.02 8.87 13.70
C SER A 76 0.58 7.83 12.76
N LEU A 77 1.90 7.87 12.52
CA LEU A 77 2.57 6.92 11.66
C LEU A 77 3.04 5.71 12.45
N LYS A 78 2.70 4.53 11.95
CA LYS A 78 3.15 3.26 12.53
C LYS A 78 4.67 3.08 12.38
N PRO A 79 5.34 2.39 13.32
CA PRO A 79 6.78 2.14 13.27
C PRO A 79 7.22 1.51 11.93
N ARG A 80 6.44 0.56 11.40
CA ARG A 80 6.71 -0.07 10.09
C ARG A 80 6.65 0.93 8.93
N THR A 81 5.77 1.92 8.98
CA THR A 81 5.69 2.97 7.97
C THR A 81 6.91 3.88 8.03
N LYS A 82 7.36 4.23 9.24
CA LYS A 82 8.58 5.01 9.45
C LYS A 82 9.81 4.28 8.91
N ALA A 83 9.96 2.99 9.26
CA ALA A 83 11.02 2.13 8.74
C ALA A 83 10.98 2.02 7.20
N TYR A 84 9.79 1.96 6.61
CA TYR A 84 9.62 1.93 5.16
C TYR A 84 10.12 3.21 4.48
N TYR A 85 9.87 4.38 5.03
CA TYR A 85 10.40 5.65 4.49
C TYR A 85 11.92 5.69 4.53
N ARG A 86 12.54 5.23 5.62
CA ARG A 86 14.01 5.10 5.71
C ARG A 86 14.54 4.16 4.63
N MET A 87 13.98 2.97 4.51
CA MET A 87 14.36 1.99 3.49
C MET A 87 14.28 2.55 2.04
N ILE A 88 13.25 3.35 1.74
CA ILE A 88 13.13 3.99 0.42
C ILE A 88 14.22 5.03 0.22
N LEU A 89 14.52 5.87 1.22
CA LEU A 89 15.62 6.84 1.13
C LEU A 89 16.97 6.15 0.94
N ASP A 90 17.27 5.10 1.70
CA ASP A 90 18.49 4.30 1.55
C ASP A 90 18.60 3.70 0.13
N SER A 91 17.46 3.31 -0.45
CA SER A 91 17.42 2.79 -1.83
C SER A 91 17.69 3.89 -2.87
N VAL A 92 17.19 5.10 -2.65
CA VAL A 92 17.47 6.26 -3.49
C VAL A 92 18.94 6.63 -3.41
N GLU A 93 19.51 6.74 -2.22
CA GLU A 93 20.93 7.08 -1.99
C GLU A 93 21.86 6.04 -2.60
N ARG A 94 21.61 4.76 -2.43
CA ARG A 94 22.39 3.69 -3.08
C ARG A 94 22.36 3.78 -4.61
N SER A 95 21.27 4.27 -5.17
CA SER A 95 21.12 4.42 -6.63
C SER A 95 21.64 5.74 -7.16
N TRP A 96 21.82 6.72 -6.29
CA TRP A 96 22.35 8.06 -6.57
C TRP A 96 23.27 8.53 -5.43
N PRO A 97 24.49 7.95 -5.32
CA PRO A 97 25.37 8.14 -4.15
C PRO A 97 25.76 9.58 -3.85
N THR A 98 25.86 10.42 -4.88
CA THR A 98 26.24 11.84 -4.73
C THR A 98 25.08 12.75 -4.35
N LEU A 99 23.84 12.24 -4.33
CA LEU A 99 22.64 13.07 -4.14
C LEU A 99 22.64 13.79 -2.78
N SER A 100 22.98 13.08 -1.71
CA SER A 100 22.97 13.62 -0.34
C SER A 100 23.91 14.80 -0.15
N GLU A 101 25.06 14.81 -0.87
CA GLU A 101 26.06 15.87 -0.82
C GLU A 101 25.73 17.06 -1.75
N CYS A 102 24.83 16.85 -2.70
CA CYS A 102 24.44 17.89 -3.64
C CYS A 102 23.75 19.05 -2.94
N ASP A 103 24.13 20.29 -3.30
CA ASP A 103 23.34 21.48 -2.98
C ASP A 103 21.94 21.32 -3.57
N ALA A 104 20.91 21.38 -2.71
CA ALA A 104 19.52 21.19 -3.12
C ALA A 104 19.08 22.12 -4.25
N ARG A 105 19.71 23.30 -4.42
CA ARG A 105 19.45 24.26 -5.50
C ARG A 105 19.94 23.79 -6.86
N LYS A 106 21.04 23.03 -6.87
CA LYS A 106 21.74 22.61 -8.10
C LYS A 106 21.10 21.38 -8.76
N VAL A 107 20.36 20.57 -8.00
CA VAL A 107 19.69 19.41 -8.57
C VAL A 107 18.59 19.88 -9.53
N SER A 108 18.76 19.57 -10.80
CA SER A 108 17.83 19.93 -11.88
C SER A 108 16.75 18.86 -12.08
N GLN A 109 15.70 19.19 -12.81
CA GLN A 109 14.71 18.24 -13.28
C GLN A 109 15.36 17.15 -14.15
N SER A 110 16.27 17.53 -15.05
CA SER A 110 16.99 16.60 -15.92
C SER A 110 17.81 15.57 -15.13
N ASP A 111 18.44 15.97 -14.01
CA ASP A 111 19.16 15.03 -13.15
C ASP A 111 18.20 13.99 -12.53
N CYS A 112 17.03 14.44 -12.09
CA CYS A 112 15.99 13.54 -11.56
C CYS A 112 15.45 12.59 -12.63
N GLU A 113 15.25 13.05 -13.86
CA GLU A 113 14.82 12.24 -15.01
C GLU A 113 15.88 11.19 -15.38
N HIS A 114 17.16 11.57 -15.47
CA HIS A 114 18.26 10.66 -15.73
C HIS A 114 18.40 9.58 -14.64
N TRP A 115 18.27 9.97 -13.38
CA TRP A 115 18.21 9.01 -12.28
C TRP A 115 17.04 8.04 -12.44
N LEU A 116 15.84 8.56 -12.70
CA LEU A 116 14.64 7.75 -12.83
C LEU A 116 14.74 6.71 -13.95
N ILE A 117 15.30 7.09 -15.11
CA ILE A 117 15.52 6.17 -16.26
C ILE A 117 16.38 4.96 -15.84
N LYS A 118 17.40 5.18 -15.01
CA LYS A 118 18.26 4.10 -14.51
C LYS A 118 17.54 3.29 -13.40
N TYR A 119 16.87 4.00 -12.50
CA TYR A 119 16.22 3.40 -11.34
C TYR A 119 15.06 2.45 -11.72
N GLN A 120 14.23 2.85 -12.67
CA GLN A 120 13.10 2.05 -13.12
C GLN A 120 13.48 0.72 -13.83
N LYS A 121 14.73 0.59 -14.28
CA LYS A 121 15.24 -0.67 -14.85
C LYS A 121 15.52 -1.73 -13.79
N LYS A 122 15.75 -1.32 -12.54
CA LYS A 122 16.17 -2.20 -11.43
C LYS A 122 15.05 -2.52 -10.46
N TYR A 123 14.03 -1.65 -10.35
CA TYR A 123 13.02 -1.76 -9.31
C TYR A 123 11.61 -1.90 -9.88
N ALA A 124 10.76 -2.59 -9.13
CA ALA A 124 9.35 -2.75 -9.49
C ALA A 124 8.62 -1.39 -9.54
N PRO A 125 7.60 -1.23 -10.41
CA PRO A 125 6.88 0.04 -10.58
C PRO A 125 6.32 0.64 -9.29
N SER A 126 5.89 -0.17 -8.34
CA SER A 126 5.41 0.30 -7.03
C SER A 126 6.52 0.93 -6.19
N VAL A 127 7.72 0.33 -6.21
CA VAL A 127 8.90 0.87 -5.50
C VAL A 127 9.32 2.18 -6.15
N VAL A 128 9.40 2.23 -7.49
CA VAL A 128 9.71 3.45 -8.24
C VAL A 128 8.75 4.59 -7.89
N ASN A 129 7.45 4.32 -7.90
CA ASN A 129 6.44 5.33 -7.57
C ASN A 129 6.56 5.85 -6.12
N ASN A 130 6.90 4.97 -5.19
CA ASN A 130 7.12 5.36 -3.80
C ASN A 130 8.42 6.17 -3.64
N SER A 131 9.47 5.81 -4.38
CA SER A 131 10.73 6.55 -4.38
C SER A 131 10.56 7.97 -4.96
N ILE A 132 9.80 8.12 -6.05
CA ILE A 132 9.42 9.44 -6.58
C ILE A 132 8.66 10.25 -5.51
N ALA A 133 7.72 9.63 -4.81
CA ALA A 133 6.92 10.32 -3.79
C ALA A 133 7.79 10.77 -2.60
N VAL A 134 8.71 9.92 -2.15
CA VAL A 134 9.65 10.26 -1.06
C VAL A 134 10.61 11.35 -1.48
N LEU A 135 11.24 11.22 -2.66
CA LEU A 135 12.16 12.23 -3.18
C LEU A 135 11.45 13.59 -3.37
N ARG A 136 10.20 13.56 -3.83
CA ARG A 136 9.34 14.75 -3.92
C ARG A 136 9.12 15.40 -2.56
N ALA A 137 8.88 14.59 -1.53
CA ALA A 137 8.70 15.10 -0.17
C ALA A 137 10.00 15.70 0.41
N VAL A 138 11.15 15.09 0.14
CA VAL A 138 12.47 15.65 0.50
C VAL A 138 12.68 17.02 -0.11
N PHE A 139 12.45 17.19 -1.42
CA PHE A 139 12.56 18.49 -2.05
C PHE A 139 11.51 19.50 -1.57
N HIS A 140 10.36 19.05 -1.09
CA HIS A 140 9.41 19.94 -0.41
C HIS A 140 9.96 20.46 0.92
N GLU A 141 10.73 19.69 1.68
CA GLU A 141 11.39 20.23 2.89
C GLU A 141 12.44 21.28 2.51
N ALA A 142 13.22 21.07 1.44
CA ALA A 142 14.14 22.09 0.92
C ALA A 142 13.42 23.37 0.48
N ILE A 143 12.24 23.27 -0.13
CA ILE A 143 11.40 24.44 -0.48
C ILE A 143 10.89 25.12 0.78
N ARG A 144 10.44 24.35 1.76
CA ARG A 144 9.92 24.88 3.05
C ARG A 144 10.99 25.60 3.84
N ALA A 145 12.24 25.10 3.80
CA ALA A 145 13.40 25.75 4.38
C ALA A 145 13.88 26.99 3.60
N GLY A 146 13.22 27.33 2.49
CA GLY A 146 13.63 28.43 1.62
C GLY A 146 14.87 28.13 0.76
N ALA A 147 15.39 26.89 0.80
CA ALA A 147 16.59 26.50 0.06
C ALA A 147 16.38 26.39 -1.46
N ARG A 148 15.16 26.27 -1.93
CA ARG A 148 14.81 26.30 -3.36
C ARG A 148 13.35 26.71 -3.60
N PHE A 149 12.98 27.04 -4.85
CA PHE A 149 11.63 27.50 -5.19
C PHE A 149 10.70 26.44 -5.73
N ASN A 150 11.23 25.54 -6.55
CA ASN A 150 10.47 24.55 -7.27
C ASN A 150 10.95 23.15 -6.89
N ASN A 151 10.09 22.18 -7.10
CA ASN A 151 10.43 20.79 -6.88
C ASN A 151 10.95 20.19 -8.20
N PRO A 152 12.19 19.72 -8.28
CA PRO A 152 12.76 19.17 -9.52
C PRO A 152 12.11 17.83 -9.91
N THR A 153 11.35 17.22 -8.99
CA THR A 153 10.62 15.98 -9.24
C THR A 153 9.15 16.21 -9.61
N ALA A 154 8.71 17.47 -9.77
CA ALA A 154 7.29 17.79 -10.02
C ALA A 154 6.75 17.09 -11.27
N GLU A 155 7.53 17.12 -12.35
CA GLU A 155 7.14 16.54 -13.65
C GLU A 155 7.44 15.05 -13.79
N LEU A 156 8.06 14.42 -12.77
CA LEU A 156 8.29 12.97 -12.83
C LEU A 156 6.98 12.21 -12.82
N SER A 157 6.72 11.49 -13.89
CA SER A 157 5.52 10.69 -14.06
C SER A 157 5.60 9.38 -13.29
N ARG A 158 4.46 8.99 -12.71
CA ARG A 158 4.34 7.67 -12.07
C ARG A 158 4.23 6.57 -13.12
N MET A 159 4.85 5.44 -12.85
CA MET A 159 4.69 4.23 -13.64
C MET A 159 3.27 3.65 -13.47
N ARG A 160 2.70 3.16 -14.54
CA ARG A 160 1.41 2.46 -14.49
C ARG A 160 1.56 1.14 -13.72
N LEU A 161 0.79 0.98 -12.67
CA LEU A 161 0.71 -0.29 -11.95
C LEU A 161 -0.28 -1.22 -12.67
N ARG A 162 0.20 -2.40 -13.05
CA ARG A 162 -0.69 -3.46 -13.54
C ARG A 162 -1.29 -4.18 -12.35
N ALA A 163 -2.58 -4.44 -12.38
CA ALA A 163 -3.22 -5.30 -11.39
C ALA A 163 -2.56 -6.69 -11.44
N LYS A 164 -2.16 -7.21 -10.28
CA LYS A 164 -1.66 -8.58 -10.18
C LYS A 164 -2.82 -9.51 -10.50
N ARG A 165 -2.70 -10.34 -11.54
CA ARG A 165 -3.64 -11.43 -11.78
C ARG A 165 -3.51 -12.40 -10.62
N LEU A 166 -4.62 -12.68 -9.94
CA LEU A 166 -4.68 -13.69 -8.91
C LEU A 166 -4.57 -15.06 -9.58
N ASP A 167 -3.58 -15.82 -9.20
CA ASP A 167 -3.37 -17.19 -9.62
C ASP A 167 -3.36 -18.02 -8.34
N LEU A 168 -4.53 -18.50 -7.97
CA LEU A 168 -4.79 -19.18 -6.72
C LEU A 168 -4.89 -20.69 -6.96
N PRO A 169 -4.43 -21.52 -6.01
CA PRO A 169 -4.53 -22.96 -6.12
C PRO A 169 -6.01 -23.42 -6.14
N SER A 170 -6.27 -24.50 -6.81
CA SER A 170 -7.50 -25.27 -6.66
C SER A 170 -7.57 -25.85 -5.24
N ARG A 171 -8.76 -26.39 -4.87
CA ARG A 171 -8.92 -27.03 -3.54
C ARG A 171 -7.95 -28.20 -3.35
N ASP A 172 -7.80 -29.05 -4.37
CA ASP A 172 -6.92 -30.22 -4.31
C ASP A 172 -5.44 -29.83 -4.26
N GLU A 173 -5.04 -28.80 -5.04
CA GLU A 173 -3.69 -28.24 -4.98
C GLU A 173 -3.39 -27.66 -3.60
N PHE A 174 -4.34 -26.96 -3.01
CA PHE A 174 -4.19 -26.39 -1.67
C PHE A 174 -4.03 -27.51 -0.60
N LEU A 175 -4.81 -28.57 -0.67
CA LEU A 175 -4.68 -29.69 0.27
C LEU A 175 -3.31 -30.38 0.13
N ARG A 176 -2.86 -30.65 -1.08
CA ARG A 176 -1.51 -31.21 -1.33
C ARG A 176 -0.42 -30.28 -0.85
N PHE A 177 -0.58 -28.99 -1.06
CA PHE A 177 0.36 -27.97 -0.60
C PHE A 177 0.49 -27.94 0.94
N VAL A 178 -0.62 -27.99 1.65
CA VAL A 178 -0.63 -28.04 3.12
C VAL A 178 0.03 -29.31 3.64
N GLU A 179 -0.26 -30.46 3.01
CA GLU A 179 0.33 -31.75 3.38
C GLU A 179 1.85 -31.76 3.16
N GLU A 180 2.30 -31.18 2.06
CA GLU A 180 3.73 -31.04 1.75
C GLU A 180 4.47 -30.16 2.77
N ILE A 181 3.83 -29.10 3.26
CA ILE A 181 4.39 -28.30 4.37
C ILE A 181 4.44 -29.12 5.65
N ARG A 182 3.36 -29.85 5.97
CA ARG A 182 3.22 -30.62 7.21
C ARG A 182 4.28 -31.72 7.33
N THR A 183 4.55 -32.39 6.22
CA THR A 183 5.46 -33.55 6.13
C THR A 183 6.91 -33.21 5.81
N ALA A 184 7.24 -31.93 5.68
CA ALA A 184 8.59 -31.45 5.28
C ALA A 184 9.72 -31.80 6.28
N GLY A 185 9.42 -32.35 7.44
CA GLY A 185 10.39 -32.84 8.42
C GLY A 185 11.12 -31.75 9.23
N ALA A 186 10.92 -30.48 8.97
CA ALA A 186 11.51 -29.42 9.77
C ALA A 186 10.77 -29.27 11.12
N ARG A 187 11.46 -28.75 12.13
CA ARG A 187 10.94 -28.59 13.49
C ARG A 187 9.58 -27.89 13.57
N GLN A 188 9.35 -26.92 12.71
CA GLN A 188 8.13 -26.10 12.71
C GLN A 188 7.15 -26.48 11.59
N SER A 189 7.37 -27.57 10.84
CA SER A 189 6.54 -27.96 9.69
C SER A 189 5.06 -28.06 10.03
N LYS A 190 4.73 -28.72 11.14
CA LYS A 190 3.33 -28.86 11.61
C LYS A 190 2.71 -27.50 11.94
N ASP A 191 3.42 -26.65 12.68
CA ASP A 191 2.92 -25.32 13.04
C ASP A 191 2.80 -24.39 11.82
N CYS A 192 3.69 -24.52 10.83
CA CYS A 192 3.56 -23.83 9.54
C CYS A 192 2.31 -24.26 8.78
N ALA A 193 2.01 -25.55 8.72
CA ALA A 193 0.80 -26.07 8.09
C ALA A 193 -0.47 -25.58 8.83
N VAL A 194 -0.43 -25.53 10.17
CA VAL A 194 -1.52 -24.94 10.97
C VAL A 194 -1.72 -23.47 10.62
N LEU A 195 -0.66 -22.66 10.54
CA LEU A 195 -0.76 -21.24 10.17
C LEU A 195 -1.34 -21.06 8.76
N VAL A 196 -0.90 -21.85 7.78
CA VAL A 196 -1.39 -21.80 6.40
C VAL A 196 -2.88 -22.13 6.32
N ARG A 197 -3.32 -23.22 6.98
CA ARG A 197 -4.75 -23.60 7.06
C ARG A 197 -5.56 -22.50 7.75
N PHE A 198 -5.08 -21.98 8.88
CA PHE A 198 -5.77 -20.92 9.60
C PHE A 198 -6.00 -19.68 8.76
N LEU A 199 -4.99 -19.20 8.03
CA LEU A 199 -5.09 -18.04 7.15
C LEU A 199 -6.05 -18.29 5.98
N ALA A 200 -5.99 -19.49 5.40
CA ALA A 200 -6.86 -19.87 4.28
C ALA A 200 -8.32 -20.09 4.68
N TYR A 201 -8.58 -20.55 5.90
CA TYR A 201 -9.93 -20.87 6.37
C TYR A 201 -10.61 -19.71 7.12
N SER A 202 -9.87 -18.70 7.54
CA SER A 202 -10.40 -17.54 8.26
C SER A 202 -10.34 -16.23 7.47
N GLY A 203 -9.49 -16.15 6.45
CA GLY A 203 -9.23 -14.91 5.73
C GLY A 203 -8.56 -13.82 6.58
N VAL A 204 -8.05 -14.14 7.76
CA VAL A 204 -7.38 -13.21 8.69
C VAL A 204 -6.04 -12.76 8.10
N ARG A 205 -5.64 -11.52 8.34
CA ARG A 205 -4.30 -11.05 7.95
C ARG A 205 -3.24 -11.71 8.83
N ILE A 206 -2.08 -12.01 8.27
CA ILE A 206 -0.98 -12.62 9.03
C ILE A 206 -0.60 -11.79 10.28
N GLY A 207 -0.62 -10.47 10.19
CA GLY A 207 -0.38 -9.60 11.35
C GLY A 207 -1.47 -9.62 12.42
N GLU A 208 -2.69 -10.05 12.08
CA GLU A 208 -3.79 -10.26 13.02
C GLU A 208 -3.72 -11.66 13.63
N ALA A 209 -3.35 -12.67 12.83
CA ALA A 209 -3.30 -14.08 13.25
C ALA A 209 -2.37 -14.31 14.45
N LYS A 210 -1.25 -13.56 14.52
CA LYS A 210 -0.29 -13.66 15.64
C LYS A 210 -0.88 -13.29 17.01
N ASN A 211 -1.96 -12.51 17.04
CA ASN A 211 -2.59 -12.00 18.25
C ASN A 211 -3.86 -12.78 18.65
N VAL A 212 -4.27 -13.76 17.83
CA VAL A 212 -5.43 -14.59 18.14
C VAL A 212 -5.08 -15.53 19.28
N THR A 213 -5.84 -15.46 20.37
CA THR A 213 -5.74 -16.32 21.54
C THR A 213 -6.89 -17.32 21.59
N TRP A 214 -6.78 -18.32 22.45
CA TRP A 214 -7.88 -19.27 22.68
C TRP A 214 -9.15 -18.61 23.22
N ALA A 215 -9.04 -17.49 23.94
CA ALA A 215 -10.20 -16.68 24.36
C ALA A 215 -10.97 -16.05 23.20
N ASP A 216 -10.31 -15.87 22.05
CA ASP A 216 -10.92 -15.32 20.85
C ASP A 216 -11.67 -16.38 20.01
N VAL A 217 -11.46 -17.67 20.29
CA VAL A 217 -12.13 -18.78 19.61
C VAL A 217 -13.40 -19.14 20.37
N GLN A 218 -14.54 -18.65 19.89
CA GLN A 218 -15.85 -18.86 20.53
C GLN A 218 -16.52 -20.09 19.93
N PHE A 219 -16.11 -21.28 20.35
CA PHE A 219 -16.65 -22.57 19.83
C PHE A 219 -18.18 -22.66 19.89
N ALA A 220 -18.78 -22.30 21.04
CA ALA A 220 -20.22 -22.37 21.20
C ALA A 220 -21.00 -21.46 20.22
N LYS A 221 -20.42 -20.35 19.79
CA LYS A 221 -21.00 -19.41 18.82
C LYS A 221 -20.51 -19.63 17.41
N ARG A 222 -19.58 -20.56 17.21
CA ARG A 222 -18.92 -20.82 15.92
C ARG A 222 -18.34 -19.55 15.30
N GLN A 223 -17.65 -18.73 16.11
CA GLN A 223 -17.12 -17.43 15.70
C GLN A 223 -15.69 -17.25 16.19
N LEU A 224 -14.88 -16.61 15.34
CA LEU A 224 -13.55 -16.15 15.68
C LEU A 224 -13.57 -14.63 15.90
N HIS A 225 -13.16 -14.17 17.06
CA HIS A 225 -12.99 -12.77 17.35
C HIS A 225 -11.61 -12.30 16.91
N VAL A 226 -11.54 -11.50 15.86
CA VAL A 226 -10.30 -10.96 15.31
C VAL A 226 -10.09 -9.56 15.85
N ARG A 227 -9.13 -9.43 16.77
CA ARG A 227 -8.69 -8.15 17.32
C ARG A 227 -7.53 -7.62 16.52
N GLY A 228 -7.43 -6.28 16.42
CA GLY A 228 -6.21 -5.65 15.92
C GLY A 228 -5.05 -5.87 16.88
N ASP A 229 -3.85 -5.61 16.42
CA ASP A 229 -2.68 -5.54 17.28
C ASP A 229 -2.84 -4.36 18.26
N PRO A 230 -2.83 -4.60 19.61
CA PRO A 230 -3.02 -3.54 20.60
C PRO A 230 -1.96 -2.44 20.52
N GLU A 231 -0.72 -2.79 20.17
CA GLU A 231 0.40 -1.84 20.14
C GLU A 231 0.49 -1.11 18.78
N THR A 232 0.21 -1.82 17.69
CA THR A 232 0.34 -1.24 16.34
C THR A 232 -1.01 -0.89 15.72
N ALA A 233 -2.11 -1.18 16.37
CA ALA A 233 -3.49 -1.15 15.90
C ALA A 233 -3.65 -1.77 14.48
N THR A 234 -4.73 -2.42 14.14
CA THR A 234 -4.98 -2.70 12.73
C THR A 234 -5.00 -1.37 11.97
N LYS A 235 -4.73 -1.39 10.68
CA LYS A 235 -4.82 -0.18 9.83
C LYS A 235 -6.12 0.61 10.08
N ASN A 236 -7.08 -0.01 10.74
CA ASN A 236 -8.43 0.49 11.04
C ASN A 236 -8.83 0.45 12.52
N GLY A 237 -8.04 -0.12 13.44
CA GLY A 237 -8.32 -0.16 14.89
C GLY A 237 -9.56 -0.98 15.30
N GLU A 238 -10.21 -1.69 14.38
CA GLU A 238 -11.48 -2.36 14.61
C GLU A 238 -11.33 -3.85 14.88
N THR A 239 -12.15 -4.33 15.79
CA THR A 239 -12.39 -5.75 16.02
C THR A 239 -13.51 -6.24 15.09
N ARG A 240 -13.48 -7.50 14.71
CA ARG A 240 -14.56 -8.11 13.94
C ARG A 240 -14.78 -9.56 14.33
N LEU A 241 -15.98 -10.04 14.10
CA LEU A 241 -16.32 -11.44 14.22
C LEU A 241 -16.29 -12.09 12.83
N VAL A 242 -15.57 -13.19 12.72
CA VAL A 242 -15.50 -14.03 11.51
C VAL A 242 -16.20 -15.35 11.86
N PRO A 243 -17.30 -15.71 11.18
CA PRO A 243 -17.91 -17.02 11.36
C PRO A 243 -16.92 -18.13 11.01
N MET A 244 -16.88 -19.19 11.79
CA MET A 244 -16.06 -20.35 11.48
C MET A 244 -16.76 -21.20 10.41
N ILE A 245 -16.09 -21.35 9.27
CA ILE A 245 -16.47 -22.37 8.27
C ILE A 245 -16.14 -23.76 8.87
N PRO A 246 -16.79 -24.84 8.39
CA PRO A 246 -16.61 -26.18 8.94
C PRO A 246 -15.14 -26.60 9.08
N GLU A 247 -14.30 -26.31 8.07
CA GLU A 247 -12.89 -26.65 8.06
C GLU A 247 -12.10 -25.89 9.14
N LEU A 248 -12.45 -24.63 9.40
CA LEU A 248 -11.80 -23.84 10.47
C LEU A 248 -12.22 -24.37 11.85
N GLU A 249 -13.50 -24.65 12.06
CA GLU A 249 -14.03 -25.18 13.30
C GLU A 249 -13.38 -26.52 13.65
N GLN A 250 -13.35 -27.45 12.69
CA GLN A 250 -12.73 -28.75 12.85
C GLN A 250 -11.25 -28.60 13.22
N MET A 251 -10.50 -27.82 12.44
CA MET A 251 -9.06 -27.59 12.66
C MET A 251 -8.78 -27.04 14.06
N LEU A 252 -9.55 -26.04 14.51
CA LEU A 252 -9.36 -25.43 15.84
C LEU A 252 -9.77 -26.35 16.96
N THR A 253 -10.79 -27.20 16.78
CA THR A 253 -11.22 -28.20 17.75
C THR A 253 -10.14 -29.28 17.93
N GLU A 254 -9.60 -29.81 16.83
CA GLU A 254 -8.49 -30.77 16.85
C GLU A 254 -7.27 -30.19 17.55
N LEU A 255 -6.89 -28.96 17.17
CA LEU A 255 -5.74 -28.27 17.73
C LEU A 255 -5.91 -27.99 19.23
N ARG A 256 -7.14 -27.63 19.67
CA ARG A 256 -7.45 -27.44 21.10
C ARG A 256 -7.37 -28.74 21.88
N ALA A 257 -7.81 -29.85 21.28
CA ALA A 257 -7.73 -31.17 21.88
C ALA A 257 -6.26 -31.65 22.04
N GLU A 258 -5.42 -31.38 21.03
CA GLU A 258 -3.97 -31.67 21.09
C GLU A 258 -3.25 -30.83 22.15
N ARG A 259 -3.73 -29.62 22.39
CA ARG A 259 -3.12 -28.62 23.27
C ARG A 259 -3.93 -28.42 24.57
N ARG A 260 -4.41 -29.52 25.12
CA ARG A 260 -5.14 -29.53 26.41
C ARG A 260 -4.30 -28.89 27.49
N GLY A 261 -4.86 -27.95 28.24
CA GLY A 261 -4.18 -27.24 29.32
C GLY A 261 -3.53 -25.93 28.95
N GLU A 262 -3.42 -25.56 27.67
CA GLU A 262 -3.02 -24.20 27.30
C GLU A 262 -4.02 -23.18 27.86
N ALA A 263 -3.50 -22.09 28.45
CA ALA A 263 -4.31 -21.02 29.00
C ALA A 263 -5.14 -20.31 27.90
N LEU A 264 -6.28 -19.73 28.26
CA LEU A 264 -7.14 -19.02 27.31
C LEU A 264 -6.44 -17.82 26.66
N ASN A 265 -5.51 -17.18 27.36
CA ASN A 265 -4.72 -16.07 26.83
C ASN A 265 -3.51 -16.50 25.98
N ALA A 266 -3.24 -17.81 25.86
CA ALA A 266 -2.19 -18.30 24.99
C ALA A 266 -2.58 -18.12 23.53
N THR A 267 -1.58 -17.76 22.69
CA THR A 267 -1.77 -17.59 21.24
C THR A 267 -2.05 -18.93 20.56
N VAL A 268 -3.02 -18.93 19.67
CA VAL A 268 -3.36 -20.13 18.87
C VAL A 268 -2.24 -20.50 17.89
N MET A 269 -1.61 -19.48 17.27
CA MET A 269 -0.49 -19.71 16.37
C MET A 269 0.84 -19.74 17.12
N ARG A 270 1.67 -20.76 16.84
CA ARG A 270 3.04 -20.91 17.39
C ARG A 270 4.11 -20.37 16.45
N VAL A 271 3.79 -20.21 15.17
CA VAL A 271 4.61 -19.53 14.17
C VAL A 271 3.84 -18.35 13.60
N PHE A 272 4.56 -17.29 13.28
CA PHE A 272 3.96 -16.01 12.83
C PHE A 272 4.36 -15.66 11.40
N GLU A 273 5.17 -16.50 10.76
CA GLU A 273 5.65 -16.36 9.39
C GLU A 273 6.17 -17.75 8.91
N CYS A 274 5.84 -18.14 7.68
CA CYS A 274 6.30 -19.41 7.12
C CYS A 274 6.49 -19.35 5.59
N GLN A 275 6.81 -18.15 5.03
CA GLN A 275 6.92 -17.96 3.58
C GLN A 275 7.97 -18.88 2.93
N ASN A 276 9.07 -19.16 3.62
CA ASN A 276 10.09 -20.07 3.11
C ASN A 276 9.57 -21.50 3.00
N SER A 277 8.88 -22.01 4.03
CA SER A 277 8.22 -23.33 3.99
C SER A 277 7.19 -23.40 2.88
N MET A 278 6.37 -22.37 2.72
CA MET A 278 5.40 -22.25 1.63
C MET A 278 6.08 -22.26 0.24
N THR A 279 7.19 -21.52 0.09
CA THR A 279 7.92 -21.45 -1.18
C THR A 279 8.50 -22.81 -1.55
N HIS A 280 9.14 -23.51 -0.61
CA HIS A 280 9.73 -24.84 -0.85
C HIS A 280 8.65 -25.88 -1.16
N ALA A 281 7.54 -25.87 -0.41
CA ALA A 281 6.43 -26.79 -0.67
C ALA A 281 5.83 -26.57 -2.08
N ALA A 282 5.57 -25.32 -2.46
CA ALA A 282 5.08 -24.99 -3.79
C ALA A 282 6.02 -25.50 -4.90
N GLN A 283 7.34 -25.30 -4.72
CA GLN A 283 8.35 -25.82 -5.67
C GLN A 283 8.31 -27.33 -5.79
N ARG A 284 8.20 -28.08 -4.69
CA ARG A 284 8.20 -29.54 -4.69
C ARG A 284 6.99 -30.15 -5.40
N ILE A 285 5.83 -29.53 -5.29
CA ILE A 285 4.61 -30.01 -5.96
C ILE A 285 4.36 -29.35 -7.32
N GLY A 286 5.31 -28.55 -7.83
CA GLY A 286 5.16 -27.87 -9.13
C GLY A 286 4.10 -26.74 -9.14
N MET A 287 3.72 -26.25 -7.95
CA MET A 287 2.73 -25.19 -7.80
C MET A 287 3.40 -23.81 -7.89
N LYS A 288 2.69 -22.83 -8.42
CA LYS A 288 3.15 -21.44 -8.39
C LYS A 288 3.29 -20.94 -6.97
N ARG A 289 4.35 -20.14 -6.73
CA ARG A 289 4.58 -19.51 -5.43
C ARG A 289 3.42 -18.61 -5.04
N ILE A 290 2.85 -18.87 -3.86
CA ILE A 290 1.84 -18.02 -3.21
C ILE A 290 2.38 -17.41 -1.92
N THR A 291 1.77 -16.33 -1.48
CA THR A 291 2.11 -15.60 -0.25
C THR A 291 1.00 -15.77 0.80
N HIS A 292 1.28 -15.42 2.05
CA HIS A 292 0.25 -15.38 3.10
C HIS A 292 -0.96 -14.51 2.72
N HIS A 293 -0.75 -13.45 1.91
CA HIS A 293 -1.86 -12.63 1.45
C HIS A 293 -2.70 -13.31 0.38
N ASP A 294 -2.08 -14.17 -0.44
CA ASP A 294 -2.80 -14.98 -1.43
C ASP A 294 -3.70 -16.04 -0.75
N LEU A 295 -3.37 -16.52 0.47
CA LEU A 295 -4.27 -17.39 1.26
C LEU A 295 -5.56 -16.66 1.67
N ARG A 296 -5.46 -15.39 2.02
CA ARG A 296 -6.65 -14.57 2.28
C ARG A 296 -7.46 -14.30 1.00
N HIS A 297 -6.80 -14.17 -0.14
CA HIS A 297 -7.47 -14.13 -1.45
C HIS A 297 -8.17 -15.44 -1.74
N LEU A 298 -7.55 -16.58 -1.42
CA LEU A 298 -8.15 -17.91 -1.57
C LEU A 298 -9.44 -18.04 -0.74
N PHE A 299 -9.41 -17.63 0.54
CA PHE A 299 -10.60 -17.61 1.38
C PHE A 299 -11.74 -16.82 0.74
N ALA A 300 -11.47 -15.59 0.30
CA ALA A 300 -12.48 -14.73 -0.31
C ALA A 300 -13.05 -15.35 -1.59
N THR A 301 -12.18 -15.90 -2.43
CA THR A 301 -12.58 -16.56 -3.68
C THR A 301 -13.48 -17.76 -3.42
N ILE A 302 -13.10 -18.65 -2.51
CA ILE A 302 -13.88 -19.83 -2.15
C ILE A 302 -15.24 -19.42 -1.55
N CYS A 303 -15.27 -18.43 -0.66
CA CYS A 303 -16.53 -17.93 -0.08
C CYS A 303 -17.50 -17.42 -1.16
N ILE A 304 -17.00 -16.62 -2.11
CA ILE A 304 -17.83 -16.07 -3.18
C ILE A 304 -18.28 -17.19 -4.15
N GLU A 305 -17.39 -18.11 -4.51
CA GLU A 305 -17.72 -19.28 -5.33
C GLU A 305 -18.75 -20.20 -4.66
N SER A 306 -18.77 -20.21 -3.32
CA SER A 306 -19.78 -20.94 -2.51
C SER A 306 -21.10 -20.16 -2.34
N GLY A 307 -21.24 -18.99 -2.97
CA GLY A 307 -22.49 -18.22 -2.98
C GLY A 307 -22.62 -17.17 -1.86
N VAL A 308 -21.56 -16.93 -1.08
CA VAL A 308 -21.56 -15.84 -0.09
C VAL A 308 -21.46 -14.50 -0.82
N ASP A 309 -22.31 -13.56 -0.48
CA ASP A 309 -22.35 -12.23 -1.10
C ASP A 309 -21.07 -11.40 -0.78
N ILE A 310 -20.69 -10.56 -1.71
CA ILE A 310 -19.46 -9.75 -1.62
C ILE A 310 -19.45 -8.82 -0.39
N PRO A 311 -20.53 -8.13 0.00
CA PRO A 311 -20.57 -7.34 1.22
C PRO A 311 -20.31 -8.15 2.48
N THR A 312 -20.84 -9.36 2.57
CA THR A 312 -20.60 -10.27 3.70
C THR A 312 -19.14 -10.73 3.76
N VAL A 313 -18.57 -11.18 2.65
CA VAL A 313 -17.13 -11.54 2.57
C VAL A 313 -16.26 -10.33 2.93
N SER A 314 -16.60 -9.14 2.44
CA SER A 314 -15.90 -7.90 2.74
C SER A 314 -15.88 -7.58 4.24
N ARG A 315 -17.01 -7.78 4.95
CA ARG A 315 -17.10 -7.63 6.42
C ARG A 315 -16.19 -8.63 7.14
N TRP A 316 -16.21 -9.91 6.76
CA TRP A 316 -15.35 -10.93 7.36
C TRP A 316 -13.87 -10.60 7.15
N LEU A 317 -13.53 -10.07 5.98
CA LEU A 317 -12.18 -9.59 5.68
C LEU A 317 -11.83 -8.27 6.42
N GLY A 318 -12.79 -7.52 6.95
CA GLY A 318 -12.57 -6.22 7.58
C GLY A 318 -12.12 -5.14 6.57
N HIS A 319 -12.85 -5.03 5.46
CA HIS A 319 -12.78 -3.91 4.54
C HIS A 319 -13.81 -2.85 4.94
N LYS A 320 -13.44 -1.56 4.90
CA LYS A 320 -14.30 -0.43 5.30
C LYS A 320 -15.05 0.23 4.14
N ASP A 321 -14.80 -0.21 2.94
CA ASP A 321 -15.25 0.41 1.69
C ASP A 321 -16.57 -0.16 1.17
N GLY A 322 -17.36 -0.80 2.04
CA GLY A 322 -18.65 -1.40 1.68
C GLY A 322 -18.54 -2.56 0.67
N GLY A 323 -17.33 -3.08 0.44
CA GLY A 323 -17.11 -4.17 -0.52
C GLY A 323 -16.49 -3.72 -1.85
N ALA A 324 -16.25 -2.42 -2.05
CA ALA A 324 -15.70 -1.90 -3.31
C ALA A 324 -14.35 -2.54 -3.67
N LEU A 325 -13.44 -2.71 -2.69
CA LEU A 325 -12.17 -3.40 -2.90
C LEU A 325 -12.37 -4.89 -3.22
N CYS A 326 -13.31 -5.53 -2.52
CA CYS A 326 -13.65 -6.92 -2.74
C CYS A 326 -14.23 -7.11 -4.15
N MET A 327 -15.16 -6.27 -4.55
CA MET A 327 -15.74 -6.26 -5.90
C MET A 327 -14.69 -6.06 -6.98
N LYS A 328 -13.80 -5.07 -6.80
CA LYS A 328 -12.70 -4.81 -7.75
C LYS A 328 -11.72 -5.98 -7.87
N THR A 329 -11.49 -6.70 -6.77
CA THR A 329 -10.53 -7.80 -6.72
C THR A 329 -11.13 -9.12 -7.20
N TYR A 330 -12.39 -9.39 -6.87
CA TYR A 330 -13.05 -10.69 -7.06
C TYR A 330 -14.28 -10.63 -7.98
N GLY A 331 -14.74 -9.45 -8.39
CA GLY A 331 -15.96 -9.30 -9.20
C GLY A 331 -15.90 -9.89 -10.62
N HIS A 332 -14.72 -10.40 -11.03
CA HIS A 332 -14.53 -11.06 -12.32
C HIS A 332 -14.32 -12.58 -12.18
N LEU A 333 -14.77 -13.15 -11.06
CA LEU A 333 -14.71 -14.59 -10.84
C LEU A 333 -15.55 -15.33 -11.87
N ARG A 334 -15.04 -16.48 -12.23
CA ARG A 334 -15.36 -17.46 -13.26
C ARG A 334 -16.76 -17.33 -13.87
N GLN A 335 -16.82 -17.40 -15.20
CA GLN A 335 -18.09 -17.49 -15.94
C GLN A 335 -19.00 -18.61 -15.43
N GLU A 336 -18.43 -19.73 -14.99
CA GLU A 336 -19.15 -20.86 -14.40
C GLU A 336 -19.99 -20.45 -13.16
N HIS A 337 -19.41 -19.58 -12.28
CA HIS A 337 -20.15 -19.05 -11.14
C HIS A 337 -21.31 -18.13 -11.59
N SER A 338 -21.09 -17.30 -12.60
CA SER A 338 -22.14 -16.44 -13.16
C SER A 338 -23.28 -17.27 -13.75
N PHE A 339 -22.96 -18.33 -14.48
CA PHE A 339 -23.96 -19.28 -14.98
C PHE A 339 -24.74 -19.98 -13.86
N ALA A 340 -24.04 -20.47 -12.84
CA ALA A 340 -24.68 -21.12 -11.69
C ALA A 340 -25.61 -20.17 -10.93
N GLN A 341 -25.26 -18.89 -10.81
CA GLN A 341 -26.13 -17.88 -10.19
C GLN A 341 -27.33 -17.55 -11.09
N ALA A 342 -27.15 -17.47 -12.40
CA ALA A 342 -28.25 -17.22 -13.34
C ALA A 342 -29.35 -18.30 -13.25
N GLN A 343 -28.96 -19.57 -13.03
CA GLN A 343 -29.92 -20.67 -12.85
C GLN A 343 -30.77 -20.58 -11.56
N ARG A 344 -30.37 -19.74 -10.61
CA ARG A 344 -31.12 -19.48 -9.35
C ARG A 344 -32.17 -18.40 -9.51
N VAL A 345 -32.14 -17.63 -10.61
CA VAL A 345 -33.11 -16.56 -10.87
C VAL A 345 -34.42 -17.19 -11.33
N ASN A 346 -35.49 -17.02 -10.55
CA ASN A 346 -36.83 -17.48 -10.90
C ASN A 346 -37.82 -16.31 -10.82
N PHE A 347 -38.53 -16.07 -11.90
CA PHE A 347 -39.57 -15.03 -11.99
C PHE A 347 -40.97 -15.53 -11.59
N GLY A 348 -41.09 -16.69 -10.91
CA GLY A 348 -42.34 -17.20 -10.42
C GLY A 348 -43.22 -17.87 -11.50
N GLY A 349 -42.75 -17.99 -12.73
CA GLY A 349 -43.37 -18.79 -13.79
C GLY A 349 -42.88 -20.21 -13.69
N GLY A 350 -43.71 -21.14 -13.21
CA GLY A 350 -43.32 -22.52 -13.03
C GLY A 350 -42.83 -23.18 -14.33
N VAL A 351 -41.55 -23.48 -14.36
CA VAL A 351 -41.04 -24.64 -15.10
C VAL A 351 -40.70 -25.66 -14.04
N THR A 352 -41.65 -26.55 -13.77
CA THR A 352 -41.39 -27.79 -13.03
C THR A 352 -40.43 -28.64 -13.84
N PRO A 353 -39.44 -29.28 -13.21
CA PRO A 353 -38.45 -30.12 -13.91
C PRO A 353 -39.09 -31.37 -14.53
#